data_20a371d7333e5b6f37565de131f11f40
#
_entry.id   20a371d7333e5b6f37565de131f11f40
#
_cell.length_a   1.000
_cell.length_b   1.000
_cell.length_c   1.000
_cell.angle_alpha   90.00
_cell.angle_beta   90.00
_cell.angle_gamma   90.00
#
_symmetry.space_group_name_H-M   'P 1'
#
loop_
_entity.id
_entity.type
_entity.pdbx_description
1 polymer ?
#
loop_
_entity_poly.entity_id
_entity_poly.type
_entity_poly.pdbx_seq_one_letter_code
_entity_poly.pdbx_strand_id
1 'polypeptide(L)'
;MRQLAVFVIWIIAVGSAVAQQDGVAPDSSVTQNPQSDDAAQAAIHDSLRELRDRMFAAYEKRDMDALLKDVGPDVVITWQNGDRNVGHDEFRAFYQRMMSPENGIVKEISSKFEVDGLSFLYGDDTAVARGTQADTFTLNDGSHFTLNSKWTATVVKQYDAWKVVSFHVSANIFDNPILDVTKGWLLKAGVAGGVVGLIIGLVIGRVMKRKTATT
;
A
#
# COMPACT_ATOMS: atom_id res chain seq x y z
N MET A 1 -32.12 -20.99 -8.15
CA MET A 1 -32.76 -20.06 -7.19
C MET A 1 -31.77 -18.96 -6.87
N ARG A 2 -32.05 -17.78 -7.40
CA ARG A 2 -31.22 -16.58 -7.27
C ARG A 2 -31.57 -15.90 -5.96
N GLN A 3 -30.60 -15.69 -5.07
CA GLN A 3 -30.78 -14.74 -3.98
C GLN A 3 -29.96 -13.47 -4.30
N LEU A 4 -30.69 -12.42 -4.64
CA LEU A 4 -30.21 -11.05 -4.67
C LEU A 4 -30.08 -10.57 -3.20
N ALA A 5 -28.85 -10.23 -2.79
CA ALA A 5 -28.63 -9.48 -1.56
C ALA A 5 -28.82 -7.98 -1.88
N VAL A 6 -29.89 -7.40 -1.37
CA VAL A 6 -30.19 -5.97 -1.43
C VAL A 6 -29.41 -5.29 -0.30
N PHE A 7 -28.43 -4.46 -0.64
CA PHE A 7 -27.81 -3.53 0.30
C PHE A 7 -28.74 -2.34 0.54
N VAL A 8 -29.34 -2.29 1.71
CA VAL A 8 -30.13 -1.14 2.16
C VAL A 8 -29.17 -0.10 2.74
N ILE A 9 -29.03 1.03 2.02
CA ILE A 9 -28.33 2.22 2.52
C ILE A 9 -29.28 2.95 3.46
N TRP A 10 -28.95 3.00 4.73
CA TRP A 10 -29.60 3.86 5.72
C TRP A 10 -29.03 5.28 5.61
N ILE A 11 -29.83 6.18 5.04
CA ILE A 11 -29.58 7.63 5.13
C ILE A 11 -30.18 8.09 6.45
N ILE A 12 -29.35 8.39 7.45
CA ILE A 12 -29.78 9.07 8.66
C ILE A 12 -29.85 10.57 8.37
N ALA A 13 -31.05 11.08 8.21
CA ALA A 13 -31.31 12.52 8.18
C ALA A 13 -31.19 13.05 9.63
N VAL A 14 -30.09 13.75 9.92
CA VAL A 14 -29.95 14.52 11.16
C VAL A 14 -30.62 15.86 10.96
N GLY A 15 -31.79 16.02 11.59
CA GLY A 15 -32.50 17.27 11.64
C GLY A 15 -31.71 18.33 12.42
N SER A 16 -31.46 19.47 11.79
CA SER A 16 -30.80 20.62 12.39
C SER A 16 -31.74 21.29 13.40
N ALA A 17 -31.48 21.12 14.69
CA ALA A 17 -32.00 22.01 15.72
C ALA A 17 -31.05 23.19 15.83
N VAL A 18 -31.45 24.35 15.32
CA VAL A 18 -30.75 25.61 15.51
C VAL A 18 -31.06 26.07 16.96
N ALA A 19 -30.12 25.86 17.86
CA ALA A 19 -30.10 26.55 19.14
C ALA A 19 -29.43 27.89 18.94
N GLN A 20 -30.22 28.94 19.12
CA GLN A 20 -29.76 30.32 19.12
C GLN A 20 -28.97 30.55 20.40
N GLN A 21 -27.65 30.60 20.31
CA GLN A 21 -26.79 31.03 21.42
C GLN A 21 -26.57 32.51 21.35
N ASP A 22 -26.94 33.17 22.43
CA ASP A 22 -26.73 34.59 22.70
C ASP A 22 -25.25 34.96 22.59
N GLY A 23 -25.02 36.13 21.99
CA GLY A 23 -23.71 36.65 21.62
C GLY A 23 -22.75 36.83 22.79
N VAL A 24 -21.67 36.06 22.73
CA VAL A 24 -20.39 36.48 23.28
C VAL A 24 -19.61 37.06 22.11
N ALA A 25 -19.32 38.36 22.19
CA ALA A 25 -18.48 39.03 21.22
C ALA A 25 -17.12 38.32 21.15
N PRO A 26 -16.58 37.99 19.96
CA PRO A 26 -15.26 37.40 19.87
C PRO A 26 -14.24 38.45 20.31
N ASP A 27 -13.40 38.07 21.25
CA ASP A 27 -12.21 38.85 21.65
C ASP A 27 -11.31 39.02 20.42
N SER A 28 -11.33 40.20 19.83
CA SER A 28 -10.59 40.55 18.61
C SER A 28 -9.18 41.01 18.98
N SER A 29 -8.31 40.09 19.40
CA SER A 29 -6.89 40.38 19.60
C SER A 29 -5.95 39.19 19.33
N VAL A 30 -6.13 38.49 18.19
CA VAL A 30 -5.01 37.84 17.53
C VAL A 30 -5.07 38.20 16.06
N THR A 31 -4.51 39.33 15.73
CA THR A 31 -4.19 39.66 14.34
C THR A 31 -3.02 38.74 13.94
N GLN A 32 -3.30 37.51 13.56
CA GLN A 32 -2.33 36.67 12.88
C GLN A 32 -1.99 37.40 11.56
N ASN A 33 -0.71 37.71 11.40
CA ASN A 33 -0.21 38.30 10.17
C ASN A 33 -0.18 37.20 9.10
N PRO A 34 -1.01 37.24 8.03
CA PRO A 34 -1.05 36.16 7.02
C PRO A 34 0.32 35.84 6.42
N GLN A 35 1.19 36.83 6.35
CA GLN A 35 2.54 36.69 5.81
C GLN A 35 3.48 35.92 6.73
N SER A 36 3.24 35.92 8.05
CA SER A 36 4.01 35.07 9.00
C SER A 36 3.59 33.61 8.96
N ASP A 37 2.31 33.35 8.70
CA ASP A 37 1.77 31.99 8.61
C ASP A 37 2.27 31.32 7.34
N ASP A 38 2.33 32.02 6.22
CA ASP A 38 2.87 31.49 4.96
C ASP A 38 4.36 31.13 5.09
N ALA A 39 5.15 31.99 5.76
CA ALA A 39 6.58 31.73 5.97
C ALA A 39 6.80 30.55 6.93
N ALA A 40 5.99 30.41 7.98
CA ALA A 40 6.06 29.29 8.91
C ALA A 40 5.69 27.97 8.21
N GLN A 41 4.63 27.96 7.41
CA GLN A 41 4.24 26.78 6.63
C GLN A 41 5.31 26.38 5.59
N ALA A 42 5.94 27.36 4.94
CA ALA A 42 7.04 27.11 4.02
C ALA A 42 8.22 26.42 4.72
N ALA A 43 8.61 26.88 5.92
CA ALA A 43 9.66 26.28 6.71
C ALA A 43 9.34 24.83 7.14
N ILE A 44 8.06 24.54 7.46
CA ILE A 44 7.60 23.18 7.74
C ILE A 44 7.78 22.31 6.49
N HIS A 45 7.33 22.76 5.33
CA HIS A 45 7.50 22.00 4.09
C HIS A 45 8.95 21.75 3.71
N ASP A 46 9.85 22.70 3.99
CA ASP A 46 11.29 22.50 3.78
C ASP A 46 11.83 21.40 4.71
N SER A 47 11.46 21.45 5.98
CA SER A 47 11.85 20.39 6.95
C SER A 47 11.31 19.00 6.55
N LEU A 48 10.10 18.92 6.00
CA LEU A 48 9.52 17.68 5.49
C LEU A 48 10.23 17.17 4.22
N ARG A 49 10.72 18.08 3.36
CA ARG A 49 11.57 17.70 2.21
C ARG A 49 12.91 17.12 2.66
N GLU A 50 13.54 17.75 3.66
CA GLU A 50 14.78 17.22 4.24
C GLU A 50 14.59 15.84 4.87
N LEU A 51 13.48 15.62 5.60
CA LEU A 51 13.12 14.30 6.12
C LEU A 51 13.01 13.27 5.00
N ARG A 52 12.24 13.57 3.95
CA ARG A 52 12.08 12.72 2.78
C ARG A 52 13.43 12.34 2.16
N ASP A 53 14.29 13.35 1.93
CA ASP A 53 15.55 13.15 1.25
C ASP A 53 16.51 12.26 2.07
N ARG A 54 16.53 12.43 3.41
CA ARG A 54 17.28 11.54 4.31
C ARG A 54 16.75 10.11 4.26
N MET A 55 15.42 9.95 4.30
CA MET A 55 14.79 8.62 4.25
C MET A 55 15.05 7.92 2.92
N PHE A 56 14.95 8.63 1.80
CA PHE A 56 15.24 8.05 0.49
C PHE A 56 16.71 7.65 0.36
N ALA A 57 17.64 8.49 0.83
CA ALA A 57 19.06 8.16 0.83
C ALA A 57 19.39 6.95 1.71
N ALA A 58 18.71 6.78 2.85
CA ALA A 58 18.85 5.60 3.71
C ALA A 58 18.28 4.35 3.04
N TYR A 59 17.11 4.47 2.40
CA TYR A 59 16.46 3.38 1.68
C TYR A 59 17.33 2.87 0.50
N GLU A 60 17.84 3.77 -0.34
CA GLU A 60 18.71 3.42 -1.46
C GLU A 60 19.98 2.68 -1.03
N LYS A 61 20.55 3.08 0.12
CA LYS A 61 21.72 2.44 0.72
C LYS A 61 21.39 1.14 1.47
N ARG A 62 20.09 0.81 1.60
CA ARG A 62 19.59 -0.30 2.43
C ARG A 62 20.05 -0.19 3.90
N ASP A 63 20.24 1.04 4.35
CA ASP A 63 20.65 1.35 5.73
C ASP A 63 19.40 1.47 6.62
N MET A 64 18.99 0.33 7.19
CA MET A 64 17.83 0.25 8.08
C MET A 64 18.01 1.09 9.34
N ASP A 65 19.22 1.19 9.85
CA ASP A 65 19.49 1.96 11.08
C ASP A 65 19.38 3.47 10.82
N ALA A 66 19.85 3.93 9.67
CA ALA A 66 19.66 5.31 9.25
C ALA A 66 18.18 5.62 8.98
N LEU A 67 17.45 4.71 8.30
CA LEU A 67 16.02 4.87 8.00
C LEU A 67 15.19 5.00 9.29
N LEU A 68 15.44 4.15 10.27
CA LEU A 68 14.69 4.13 11.54
C LEU A 68 14.94 5.34 12.44
N LYS A 69 15.99 6.12 12.19
CA LYS A 69 16.18 7.40 12.88
C LYS A 69 15.09 8.41 12.57
N ASP A 70 14.52 8.35 11.38
CA ASP A 70 13.46 9.25 10.92
C ASP A 70 12.04 8.63 11.07
N VAL A 71 11.94 7.46 11.67
CA VAL A 71 10.69 6.73 11.95
C VAL A 71 10.42 6.74 13.46
N GLY A 72 9.16 6.96 13.83
CA GLY A 72 8.73 6.92 15.23
C GLY A 72 8.87 5.52 15.83
N PRO A 73 9.17 5.41 17.15
CA PRO A 73 9.38 4.10 17.78
C PRO A 73 8.13 3.19 17.72
N ASP A 74 6.94 3.78 17.74
CA ASP A 74 5.65 3.09 17.70
C ASP A 74 4.99 3.18 16.32
N VAL A 75 5.77 3.30 15.26
CA VAL A 75 5.26 3.42 13.88
C VAL A 75 4.32 2.28 13.53
N VAL A 76 3.24 2.60 12.82
CA VAL A 76 2.34 1.59 12.23
C VAL A 76 2.53 1.57 10.72
N ILE A 77 3.00 0.45 10.19
CA ILE A 77 3.20 0.26 8.75
C ILE A 77 2.26 -0.82 8.24
N THR A 78 1.49 -0.50 7.19
CA THR A 78 0.65 -1.48 6.48
C THR A 78 1.15 -1.60 5.05
N TRP A 79 1.53 -2.81 4.68
CA TRP A 79 2.10 -3.13 3.38
C TRP A 79 1.03 -3.54 2.37
N GLN A 80 1.37 -3.50 1.08
CA GLN A 80 0.49 -3.90 -0.03
C GLN A 80 0.08 -5.38 -0.02
N ASN A 81 0.76 -6.23 0.73
CA ASN A 81 0.40 -7.64 0.94
C ASN A 81 -0.57 -7.86 2.11
N GLY A 82 -0.98 -6.77 2.80
CA GLY A 82 -1.85 -6.81 3.96
C GLY A 82 -1.15 -7.02 5.30
N ASP A 83 0.16 -7.27 5.33
CA ASP A 83 0.93 -7.35 6.57
C ASP A 83 0.95 -5.98 7.26
N ARG A 84 0.86 -6.00 8.58
CA ARG A 84 1.02 -4.82 9.42
C ARG A 84 2.14 -5.04 10.42
N ASN A 85 2.97 -4.02 10.58
CA ASN A 85 4.06 -3.99 11.56
C ASN A 85 3.86 -2.82 12.51
N VAL A 86 4.14 -3.02 13.77
CA VAL A 86 4.10 -2.01 14.83
C VAL A 86 5.47 -1.89 15.46
N GLY A 87 6.04 -0.69 15.38
CA GLY A 87 7.36 -0.39 15.92
C GLY A 87 8.53 -0.90 15.07
N HIS A 88 9.72 -0.53 15.51
CA HIS A 88 10.97 -0.79 14.80
C HIS A 88 11.31 -2.27 14.70
N ASP A 89 11.05 -3.05 15.76
CA ASP A 89 11.43 -4.46 15.81
C ASP A 89 10.62 -5.31 14.84
N GLU A 90 9.30 -5.09 14.76
CA GLU A 90 8.46 -5.80 13.79
C GLU A 90 8.78 -5.39 12.36
N PHE A 91 9.11 -4.10 12.14
CA PHE A 91 9.53 -3.64 10.81
C PHE A 91 10.85 -4.30 10.38
N ARG A 92 11.86 -4.38 11.26
CA ARG A 92 13.12 -5.10 10.99
C ARG A 92 12.87 -6.58 10.70
N ALA A 93 12.06 -7.23 11.53
CA ALA A 93 11.72 -8.64 11.36
C ALA A 93 11.00 -8.91 10.02
N PHE A 94 10.08 -8.03 9.64
CA PHE A 94 9.41 -8.09 8.34
C PHE A 94 10.43 -7.99 7.19
N TYR A 95 11.29 -6.97 7.22
CA TYR A 95 12.30 -6.78 6.18
C TYR A 95 13.23 -7.99 6.06
N GLN A 96 13.73 -8.52 7.18
CA GLN A 96 14.56 -9.70 7.23
C GLN A 96 13.82 -10.93 6.64
N ARG A 97 12.56 -11.15 7.03
CA ARG A 97 11.75 -12.26 6.52
C ARG A 97 11.53 -12.17 5.00
N MET A 98 11.25 -10.98 4.49
CA MET A 98 10.99 -10.78 3.06
C MET A 98 12.25 -10.93 2.22
N MET A 99 13.40 -10.45 2.70
CA MET A 99 14.67 -10.35 1.97
C MET A 99 15.68 -11.43 2.37
N SER A 100 15.29 -12.45 3.16
CA SER A 100 16.19 -13.52 3.57
C SER A 100 16.69 -14.31 2.35
N PRO A 101 18.01 -14.53 2.21
CA PRO A 101 18.56 -15.34 1.11
C PRO A 101 18.09 -16.80 1.13
N GLU A 102 17.79 -17.35 2.31
CA GLU A 102 17.45 -18.76 2.48
C GLU A 102 15.95 -19.04 2.34
N ASN A 103 15.10 -18.18 2.92
CA ASN A 103 13.66 -18.42 3.06
C ASN A 103 12.81 -17.21 2.63
N GLY A 104 13.42 -16.14 2.17
CA GLY A 104 12.71 -14.94 1.72
C GLY A 104 11.99 -15.19 0.39
N ILE A 105 10.94 -14.43 0.16
CA ILE A 105 10.20 -14.45 -1.10
C ILE A 105 10.90 -13.57 -2.14
N VAL A 106 11.44 -12.44 -1.70
CA VAL A 106 12.03 -11.39 -2.54
C VAL A 106 13.54 -11.57 -2.61
N LYS A 107 14.05 -11.80 -3.82
CA LYS A 107 15.49 -11.82 -4.12
C LYS A 107 16.03 -10.40 -4.25
N GLU A 108 15.28 -9.55 -4.94
CA GLU A 108 15.65 -8.16 -5.18
C GLU A 108 14.40 -7.29 -5.30
N ILE A 109 14.48 -6.08 -4.77
CA ILE A 109 13.47 -5.03 -4.94
C ILE A 109 14.15 -3.72 -5.32
N SER A 110 13.58 -3.05 -6.31
CA SER A 110 13.91 -1.67 -6.67
C SER A 110 12.63 -0.86 -6.63
N SER A 111 12.61 0.20 -5.82
CA SER A 111 11.42 1.05 -5.63
C SER A 111 11.70 2.46 -6.12
N LYS A 112 10.75 2.99 -6.88
CA LYS A 112 10.71 4.39 -7.27
C LYS A 112 9.56 5.06 -6.56
N PHE A 113 9.87 6.05 -5.71
CA PHE A 113 8.88 6.83 -4.97
C PHE A 113 8.66 8.18 -5.63
N GLU A 114 7.41 8.60 -5.71
CA GLU A 114 7.02 9.93 -6.15
C GLU A 114 6.06 10.52 -5.11
N VAL A 115 6.21 11.82 -4.82
CA VAL A 115 5.34 12.59 -3.92
C VAL A 115 4.38 13.40 -4.76
N ASP A 116 3.08 13.26 -4.53
CA ASP A 116 2.03 13.89 -5.36
C ASP A 116 1.91 15.42 -5.18
N GLY A 117 2.62 15.99 -4.22
CA GLY A 117 2.60 17.43 -3.93
C GLY A 117 2.93 17.74 -2.48
N LEU A 118 2.65 18.96 -2.05
CA LEU A 118 2.84 19.38 -0.66
C LEU A 118 2.00 18.51 0.29
N SER A 119 2.55 18.22 1.46
CA SER A 119 1.83 17.55 2.54
C SER A 119 0.68 18.42 3.05
N PHE A 120 -0.39 17.80 3.49
CA PHE A 120 -1.43 18.50 4.24
C PHE A 120 -0.94 18.71 5.68
N LEU A 121 -0.94 19.96 6.14
CA LEU A 121 -0.53 20.29 7.50
C LEU A 121 -1.76 20.33 8.41
N TYR A 122 -1.62 19.80 9.60
CA TYR A 122 -2.60 19.83 10.68
C TYR A 122 -1.92 20.43 11.91
N GLY A 123 -2.00 21.75 12.05
CA GLY A 123 -1.21 22.51 13.01
C GLY A 123 0.28 22.56 12.61
N ASP A 124 1.15 22.74 13.61
CA ASP A 124 2.58 22.95 13.42
C ASP A 124 3.42 21.67 13.62
N ASP A 125 2.77 20.57 14.00
CA ASP A 125 3.42 19.34 14.46
C ASP A 125 2.96 18.08 13.72
N THR A 126 1.96 18.16 12.86
CA THR A 126 1.39 16.99 12.18
C THR A 126 1.23 17.26 10.69
N ALA A 127 1.65 16.31 9.86
CA ALA A 127 1.52 16.37 8.42
C ALA A 127 1.10 15.02 7.83
N VAL A 128 0.33 15.07 6.74
CA VAL A 128 0.00 13.88 5.93
C VAL A 128 0.58 14.07 4.54
N ALA A 129 1.55 13.22 4.20
CA ALA A 129 2.13 13.10 2.87
C ALA A 129 1.43 11.98 2.09
N ARG A 130 1.46 12.07 0.76
CA ARG A 130 0.91 11.07 -0.14
C ARG A 130 1.72 10.98 -1.41
N GLY A 131 1.63 9.85 -2.08
CA GLY A 131 2.34 9.67 -3.33
C GLY A 131 2.08 8.33 -4.00
N THR A 132 2.87 8.09 -5.02
CA THR A 132 2.89 6.83 -5.76
C THR A 132 4.22 6.14 -5.58
N GLN A 133 4.23 4.84 -5.80
CA GLN A 133 5.42 4.02 -5.72
C GLN A 133 5.32 2.91 -6.77
N ALA A 134 6.42 2.66 -7.46
CA ALA A 134 6.58 1.57 -8.40
C ALA A 134 7.68 0.63 -7.87
N ASP A 135 7.27 -0.54 -7.40
CA ASP A 135 8.16 -1.58 -6.88
C ASP A 135 8.42 -2.64 -7.94
N THR A 136 9.64 -2.75 -8.40
CA THR A 136 10.07 -3.82 -9.28
C THR A 136 10.67 -4.94 -8.45
N PHE A 137 10.00 -6.08 -8.45
CA PHE A 137 10.38 -7.27 -7.71
C PHE A 137 11.05 -8.29 -8.62
N THR A 138 12.12 -8.90 -8.12
CA THR A 138 12.64 -10.18 -8.59
C THR A 138 12.47 -11.16 -7.42
N LEU A 139 11.68 -12.22 -7.63
CA LEU A 139 11.43 -13.22 -6.61
C LEU A 139 12.45 -14.37 -6.68
N ASN A 140 12.55 -15.18 -5.64
CA ASN A 140 13.47 -16.32 -5.60
C ASN A 140 13.09 -17.46 -6.56
N ASP A 141 11.83 -17.53 -7.01
CA ASP A 141 11.38 -18.45 -8.06
C ASP A 141 11.68 -17.97 -9.50
N GLY A 142 12.32 -16.82 -9.64
CA GLY A 142 12.64 -16.19 -10.92
C GLY A 142 11.54 -15.29 -11.50
N SER A 143 10.41 -15.14 -10.83
CA SER A 143 9.35 -14.23 -11.25
C SER A 143 9.84 -12.78 -11.17
N HIS A 144 9.48 -11.98 -12.17
CA HIS A 144 9.84 -10.57 -12.26
C HIS A 144 8.61 -9.75 -12.67
N PHE A 145 8.27 -8.73 -11.87
CA PHE A 145 7.14 -7.84 -12.16
C PHE A 145 7.28 -6.50 -11.46
N THR A 146 6.56 -5.50 -11.96
CA THR A 146 6.47 -4.18 -11.31
C THR A 146 5.05 -3.99 -10.75
N LEU A 147 4.96 -3.68 -9.47
CA LEU A 147 3.71 -3.37 -8.77
C LEU A 147 3.62 -1.86 -8.56
N ASN A 148 2.59 -1.24 -9.15
CA ASN A 148 2.28 0.15 -8.92
C ASN A 148 1.33 0.29 -7.73
N SER A 149 1.70 1.14 -6.78
CA SER A 149 0.99 1.34 -5.52
C SER A 149 0.80 2.82 -5.23
N LYS A 150 -0.14 3.12 -4.35
CA LYS A 150 -0.27 4.45 -3.73
C LYS A 150 0.10 4.33 -2.26
N TRP A 151 0.67 5.40 -1.72
CA TRP A 151 1.02 5.43 -0.32
C TRP A 151 0.56 6.72 0.36
N THR A 152 0.35 6.62 1.65
CA THR A 152 0.17 7.75 2.56
C THR A 152 1.08 7.59 3.76
N ALA A 153 1.60 8.70 4.27
CA ALA A 153 2.41 8.74 5.47
C ALA A 153 1.89 9.83 6.40
N THR A 154 1.72 9.50 7.68
CA THR A 154 1.52 10.50 8.74
C THR A 154 2.87 10.78 9.37
N VAL A 155 3.20 12.05 9.44
CA VAL A 155 4.46 12.57 10.01
C VAL A 155 4.12 13.47 11.17
N VAL A 156 4.78 13.28 12.31
CA VAL A 156 4.55 14.04 13.54
C VAL A 156 5.87 14.58 14.05
N LYS A 157 5.86 15.81 14.55
CA LYS A 157 7.02 16.41 15.17
C LYS A 157 7.17 15.89 16.60
N GLN A 158 8.23 15.15 16.86
CA GLN A 158 8.57 14.60 18.16
C GLN A 158 9.94 15.13 18.61
N TYR A 159 10.00 15.77 19.77
CA TYR A 159 11.25 16.35 20.29
C TYR A 159 11.99 17.21 19.25
N ASP A 160 11.26 18.13 18.60
CA ASP A 160 11.73 19.02 17.53
C ASP A 160 12.20 18.34 16.24
N ALA A 161 12.02 17.03 16.09
CA ALA A 161 12.31 16.28 14.86
C ALA A 161 11.04 15.69 14.26
N TRP A 162 10.89 15.79 12.95
CA TRP A 162 9.82 15.13 12.20
C TRP A 162 10.08 13.62 12.13
N LYS A 163 9.05 12.81 12.44
CA LYS A 163 9.09 11.34 12.42
C LYS A 163 7.89 10.79 11.68
N VAL A 164 8.12 9.80 10.83
CA VAL A 164 7.02 9.02 10.25
C VAL A 164 6.44 8.11 11.33
N VAL A 165 5.16 8.31 11.67
CA VAL A 165 4.45 7.51 12.69
C VAL A 165 3.45 6.53 12.08
N SER A 166 3.07 6.74 10.82
CA SER A 166 2.27 5.78 10.06
C SER A 166 2.66 5.79 8.59
N PHE A 167 2.72 4.63 7.98
CA PHE A 167 2.92 4.46 6.54
C PHE A 167 1.99 3.37 6.03
N HIS A 168 1.22 3.69 4.99
CA HIS A 168 0.29 2.75 4.39
C HIS A 168 0.54 2.69 2.88
N VAL A 169 0.68 1.48 2.37
CA VAL A 169 0.80 1.23 0.93
C VAL A 169 -0.39 0.39 0.46
N SER A 170 -0.98 0.77 -0.65
CA SER A 170 -2.10 0.05 -1.26
C SER A 170 -1.88 -0.16 -2.75
N ALA A 171 -2.13 -1.37 -3.23
CA ALA A 171 -2.13 -1.72 -4.65
C ALA A 171 -3.56 -1.93 -5.17
N ASN A 172 -3.75 -1.79 -6.49
CA ASN A 172 -5.03 -2.11 -7.11
C ASN A 172 -5.23 -3.64 -7.12
N ILE A 173 -6.21 -4.12 -6.37
CA ILE A 173 -6.52 -5.56 -6.28
C ILE A 173 -7.21 -6.11 -7.53
N PHE A 174 -7.78 -5.26 -8.39
CA PHE A 174 -8.51 -5.65 -9.61
C PHE A 174 -7.64 -5.59 -10.87
N ASP A 175 -6.52 -4.86 -10.82
CA ASP A 175 -5.61 -4.66 -11.93
C ASP A 175 -4.17 -4.58 -11.41
N ASN A 176 -3.52 -5.74 -11.34
CA ASN A 176 -2.13 -5.85 -10.93
C ASN A 176 -1.47 -7.08 -11.57
N PRO A 177 -0.14 -7.08 -11.74
CA PRO A 177 0.59 -8.14 -12.43
C PRO A 177 0.48 -9.51 -11.75
N ILE A 178 0.22 -9.59 -10.45
CA ILE A 178 0.04 -10.85 -9.73
C ILE A 178 -1.22 -11.58 -10.22
N LEU A 179 -2.30 -10.86 -10.49
CA LEU A 179 -3.53 -11.41 -11.09
C LEU A 179 -3.28 -11.91 -12.51
N ASP A 180 -2.48 -11.21 -13.30
CA ASP A 180 -2.20 -11.60 -14.69
C ASP A 180 -1.34 -12.87 -14.76
N VAL A 181 -0.38 -13.02 -13.86
CA VAL A 181 0.37 -14.28 -13.70
C VAL A 181 -0.58 -15.43 -13.37
N THR A 182 -1.50 -15.22 -12.42
CA THR A 182 -2.47 -16.25 -12.01
C THR A 182 -3.41 -16.65 -13.16
N LYS A 183 -3.94 -15.67 -13.91
CA LYS A 183 -4.76 -15.92 -15.11
C LYS A 183 -4.00 -16.71 -16.17
N GLY A 184 -2.73 -16.38 -16.40
CA GLY A 184 -1.87 -17.08 -17.34
C GLY A 184 -1.64 -18.57 -16.97
N TRP A 185 -1.47 -18.87 -15.70
CA TRP A 185 -1.35 -20.25 -15.19
C TRP A 185 -2.65 -21.03 -15.34
N LEU A 186 -3.80 -20.45 -15.02
CA LEU A 186 -5.12 -21.08 -15.19
C LEU A 186 -5.39 -21.43 -16.65
N LEU A 187 -5.06 -20.53 -17.58
CA LEU A 187 -5.21 -20.78 -19.00
C LEU A 187 -4.33 -21.95 -19.48
N LYS A 188 -3.06 -21.96 -19.08
CA LYS A 188 -2.12 -23.05 -19.41
C LYS A 188 -2.60 -24.40 -18.86
N ALA A 189 -3.04 -24.45 -17.61
CA ALA A 189 -3.57 -25.64 -16.96
C ALA A 189 -4.87 -26.13 -17.66
N GLY A 190 -5.76 -25.20 -18.03
CA GLY A 190 -6.97 -25.53 -18.76
C GLY A 190 -6.70 -26.10 -20.14
N VAL A 191 -5.76 -25.55 -20.90
CA VAL A 191 -5.36 -26.06 -22.22
C VAL A 191 -4.71 -27.44 -22.07
N ALA A 192 -3.77 -27.62 -21.14
CA ALA A 192 -3.12 -28.92 -20.91
C ALA A 192 -4.11 -29.99 -20.49
N GLY A 193 -5.02 -29.68 -19.56
CA GLY A 193 -6.09 -30.58 -19.13
C GLY A 193 -7.05 -30.94 -20.24
N GLY A 194 -7.41 -29.98 -21.11
CA GLY A 194 -8.25 -30.19 -22.28
C GLY A 194 -7.61 -31.15 -23.30
N VAL A 195 -6.32 -30.98 -23.60
CA VAL A 195 -5.56 -31.87 -24.50
C VAL A 195 -5.48 -33.28 -23.94
N VAL A 196 -5.13 -33.44 -22.67
CA VAL A 196 -5.07 -34.76 -22.00
C VAL A 196 -6.46 -35.41 -21.99
N GLY A 197 -7.51 -34.68 -21.64
CA GLY A 197 -8.88 -35.18 -21.66
C GLY A 197 -9.32 -35.66 -23.05
N LEU A 198 -8.96 -34.91 -24.10
CA LEU A 198 -9.25 -35.27 -25.50
C LEU A 198 -8.53 -36.57 -25.93
N ILE A 199 -7.26 -36.70 -25.57
CA ILE A 199 -6.48 -37.94 -25.86
C ILE A 199 -7.11 -39.15 -25.16
N ILE A 200 -7.41 -39.03 -23.87
CA ILE A 200 -8.06 -40.10 -23.09
C ILE A 200 -9.40 -40.47 -23.69
N GLY A 201 -10.24 -39.45 -24.03
CA GLY A 201 -11.54 -39.68 -24.64
C GLY A 201 -11.46 -40.38 -25.98
N LEU A 202 -10.48 -40.04 -26.83
CA LEU A 202 -10.25 -40.71 -28.11
C LEU A 202 -9.79 -42.18 -27.92
N VAL A 203 -8.92 -42.47 -26.95
CA VAL A 203 -8.48 -43.83 -26.64
C VAL A 203 -9.63 -44.69 -26.15
N ILE A 204 -10.42 -44.17 -25.17
CA ILE A 204 -11.58 -44.90 -24.65
C ILE A 204 -12.61 -45.12 -25.77
N GLY A 205 -12.93 -44.12 -26.58
CA GLY A 205 -13.88 -44.24 -27.70
C GLY A 205 -13.43 -45.29 -28.72
N ARG A 206 -12.15 -45.36 -29.04
CA ARG A 206 -11.61 -46.40 -29.93
C ARG A 206 -11.71 -47.82 -29.33
N VAL A 207 -11.40 -47.97 -28.03
CA VAL A 207 -11.49 -49.25 -27.33
C VAL A 207 -12.95 -49.76 -27.29
N MET A 208 -13.88 -48.88 -26.97
CA MET A 208 -15.32 -49.23 -26.94
C MET A 208 -15.85 -49.63 -28.32
N LYS A 209 -15.48 -48.88 -29.36
CA LYS A 209 -15.87 -49.17 -30.73
C LYS A 209 -15.34 -50.55 -31.23
N ARG A 210 -14.17 -50.97 -30.80
CA ARG A 210 -13.62 -52.30 -31.14
C ARG A 210 -14.40 -53.43 -30.48
N LYS A 211 -14.90 -53.26 -29.24
CA LYS A 211 -15.70 -54.27 -28.53
C LYS A 211 -17.07 -54.51 -29.14
N THR A 212 -17.74 -53.47 -29.68
CA THR A 212 -19.01 -53.58 -30.32
C THR A 212 -18.95 -54.16 -31.75
N ALA A 213 -17.79 -54.21 -32.38
CA ALA A 213 -17.62 -54.76 -33.71
C ALA A 213 -17.31 -56.29 -33.73
N THR A 214 -17.15 -56.90 -32.53
CA THR A 214 -16.77 -58.33 -32.36
C THR A 214 -17.93 -59.20 -31.81
N THR A 215 -19.17 -58.62 -31.70
CA THR A 215 -20.38 -59.30 -31.33
C THR A 215 -21.30 -59.36 -32.55
#